data_37e2725ceea6728e655b2906f900301b
#
_entry.id   37e2725ceea6728e655b2906f900301b
#
_cell.length_a   1.000
_cell.length_b   1.000
_cell.length_c   1.000
_cell.angle_alpha   90.00
_cell.angle_beta   90.00
_cell.angle_gamma   90.00
#
_symmetry.space_group_name_H-M   'P 1'
#
loop_
_entity.id
_entity.type
_entity.pdbx_description
1 polymer ?
#
loop_
_entity_poly.entity_id
_entity_poly.type
_entity_poly.pdbx_seq_one_letter_code
_entity_poly.pdbx_strand_id
1 'polypeptide(L)'
;MNFAFTEEQEELRSFIRSFMEDKSAEATVRELMETDDGYDSAVWSQMAEQLGLQSMIIPEEYGGQGFGYVELGIALEEMGRSLLCAPFFSTVVLAGNAIIHSGNEDAKAALLPGIADGSTIATLALAEASGRWDAAGGTVEASG
;
A
#
# COMPACT_ATOMS: atom_id res chain seq x y z
N MET A 1 22.49 -12.25 16.17
CA MET A 1 21.36 -11.50 15.56
C MET A 1 20.21 -12.47 15.49
N ASN A 2 19.06 -12.13 16.07
CA ASN A 2 17.87 -12.98 16.01
C ASN A 2 17.03 -12.51 14.81
N PHE A 3 16.75 -13.40 13.85
CA PHE A 3 15.94 -13.10 12.67
C PHE A 3 14.47 -13.57 12.83
N ALA A 4 14.10 -14.09 14.02
CA ALA A 4 12.72 -14.44 14.28
C ALA A 4 11.87 -13.16 14.44
N PHE A 5 10.64 -13.22 13.96
CA PHE A 5 9.66 -12.16 14.24
C PHE A 5 9.37 -12.05 15.73
N THR A 6 8.96 -10.85 16.16
CA THR A 6 8.48 -10.65 17.52
C THR A 6 7.08 -11.24 17.69
N GLU A 7 6.62 -11.33 18.92
CA GLU A 7 5.29 -11.84 19.23
C GLU A 7 4.21 -10.93 18.60
N GLU A 8 4.40 -9.61 18.67
CA GLU A 8 3.53 -8.60 18.06
C GLU A 8 3.51 -8.71 16.52
N GLN A 9 4.64 -9.02 15.89
CA GLN A 9 4.72 -9.20 14.44
C GLN A 9 4.00 -10.49 14.00
N GLU A 10 4.06 -11.56 14.80
CA GLU A 10 3.30 -12.79 14.52
C GLU A 10 1.80 -12.60 14.76
N GLU A 11 1.39 -11.80 15.76
CA GLU A 11 -0.01 -11.42 15.96
C GLU A 11 -0.54 -10.60 14.78
N LEU A 12 0.23 -9.60 14.33
CA LEU A 12 -0.09 -8.81 13.13
C LEU A 12 -0.27 -9.71 11.90
N ARG A 13 0.66 -10.64 11.67
CA ARG A 13 0.58 -11.64 10.59
C ARG A 13 -0.72 -12.45 10.66
N SER A 14 -1.04 -12.98 11.84
CA SER A 14 -2.23 -13.80 12.04
C SER A 14 -3.51 -13.01 11.80
N PHE A 15 -3.54 -11.75 12.23
CA PHE A 15 -4.69 -10.87 12.04
C PHE A 15 -4.92 -10.54 10.55
N ILE A 16 -3.85 -10.13 9.85
CA ILE A 16 -3.92 -9.85 8.40
C ILE A 16 -4.30 -11.11 7.63
N ARG A 17 -3.71 -12.27 7.97
CA ARG A 17 -4.04 -13.56 7.35
C ARG A 17 -5.51 -13.89 7.44
N SER A 18 -6.08 -13.77 8.64
CA SER A 18 -7.50 -14.04 8.88
C SER A 18 -8.42 -13.14 8.04
N PHE A 19 -8.07 -11.86 7.92
CA PHE A 19 -8.80 -10.93 7.07
C PHE A 19 -8.69 -11.32 5.58
N MET A 20 -7.49 -11.66 5.11
CA MET A 20 -7.27 -12.05 3.72
C MET A 20 -8.00 -13.35 3.36
N GLU A 21 -8.06 -14.33 4.28
CA GLU A 21 -8.81 -15.57 4.09
C GLU A 21 -10.32 -15.33 3.95
N ASP A 22 -10.85 -14.34 4.67
CA ASP A 22 -12.27 -13.96 4.57
C ASP A 22 -12.58 -13.13 3.30
N LYS A 23 -11.70 -12.18 2.93
CA LYS A 23 -11.99 -11.19 1.89
C LYS A 23 -11.39 -11.51 0.51
N SER A 24 -10.35 -12.34 0.44
CA SER A 24 -9.62 -12.66 -0.79
C SER A 24 -9.60 -14.16 -1.07
N ALA A 25 -10.75 -14.81 -0.98
CA ALA A 25 -10.90 -16.20 -1.38
C ALA A 25 -10.70 -16.37 -2.89
N GLU A 26 -10.23 -17.54 -3.35
CA GLU A 26 -9.92 -17.79 -4.76
C GLU A 26 -11.10 -17.43 -5.70
N ALA A 27 -12.35 -17.75 -5.33
CA ALA A 27 -13.51 -17.41 -6.12
C ALA A 27 -13.69 -15.90 -6.28
N THR A 28 -13.52 -15.14 -5.18
CA THR A 28 -13.59 -13.67 -5.18
C THR A 28 -12.50 -13.05 -6.05
N VAL A 29 -11.26 -13.57 -5.95
CA VAL A 29 -10.16 -13.12 -6.81
C VAL A 29 -10.50 -13.31 -8.28
N ARG A 30 -11.02 -14.47 -8.66
CA ARG A 30 -11.42 -14.77 -10.05
C ARG A 30 -12.53 -13.85 -10.54
N GLU A 31 -13.51 -13.56 -9.71
CA GLU A 31 -14.58 -12.62 -10.04
C GLU A 31 -14.04 -11.20 -10.25
N LEU A 32 -13.20 -10.70 -9.35
CA LEU A 32 -12.61 -9.34 -9.43
C LEU A 32 -11.71 -9.16 -10.66
N MET A 33 -10.98 -10.20 -11.07
CA MET A 33 -10.13 -10.17 -12.27
C MET A 33 -10.90 -9.93 -13.57
N GLU A 34 -12.22 -10.21 -13.60
CA GLU A 34 -13.08 -9.99 -14.76
C GLU A 34 -13.79 -8.63 -14.73
N THR A 35 -13.61 -7.83 -13.66
CA THR A 35 -14.22 -6.50 -13.52
C THR A 35 -13.30 -5.41 -14.04
N ASP A 36 -13.90 -4.30 -14.53
CA ASP A 36 -13.13 -3.14 -14.98
C ASP A 36 -12.36 -2.45 -13.83
N ASP A 37 -12.93 -2.44 -12.63
CA ASP A 37 -12.30 -1.83 -11.45
C ASP A 37 -11.14 -2.69 -10.91
N GLY A 38 -11.21 -4.00 -11.06
CA GLY A 38 -10.17 -4.95 -10.66
C GLY A 38 -10.00 -5.11 -9.14
N TYR A 39 -10.85 -4.49 -8.31
CA TYR A 39 -10.83 -4.61 -6.85
C TYR A 39 -12.20 -4.31 -6.24
N ASP A 40 -12.38 -4.69 -4.97
CA ASP A 40 -13.57 -4.38 -4.18
C ASP A 40 -13.32 -3.13 -3.31
N SER A 41 -14.06 -2.05 -3.59
CA SER A 41 -13.94 -0.78 -2.84
C SER A 41 -14.36 -0.89 -1.38
N ALA A 42 -15.28 -1.80 -1.05
CA ALA A 42 -15.69 -2.03 0.34
C ALA A 42 -14.58 -2.74 1.12
N VAL A 43 -13.89 -3.71 0.50
CA VAL A 43 -12.71 -4.36 1.10
C VAL A 43 -11.58 -3.34 1.26
N TRP A 44 -11.35 -2.48 0.26
CA TRP A 44 -10.36 -1.40 0.34
C TRP A 44 -10.61 -0.47 1.54
N SER A 45 -11.86 -0.03 1.74
CA SER A 45 -12.24 0.80 2.90
C SER A 45 -12.06 0.04 4.23
N GLN A 46 -12.44 -1.24 4.30
CA GLN A 46 -12.24 -2.06 5.49
C GLN A 46 -10.75 -2.23 5.85
N MET A 47 -9.87 -2.35 4.87
CA MET A 47 -8.42 -2.40 5.08
C MET A 47 -7.90 -1.13 5.74
N ALA A 48 -8.44 0.04 5.40
CA ALA A 48 -8.09 1.31 6.04
C ALA A 48 -8.72 1.46 7.43
N GLU A 49 -10.04 1.32 7.52
CA GLU A 49 -10.81 1.66 8.72
C GLU A 49 -10.65 0.65 9.85
N GLN A 50 -10.54 -0.64 9.53
CA GLN A 50 -10.51 -1.70 10.54
C GLN A 50 -9.09 -2.17 10.87
N LEU A 51 -8.20 -2.21 9.86
CA LEU A 51 -6.85 -2.72 10.02
C LEU A 51 -5.78 -1.63 9.95
N GLY A 52 -6.09 -0.46 9.40
CA GLY A 52 -5.12 0.61 9.23
C GLY A 52 -3.99 0.26 8.27
N LEU A 53 -4.20 -0.65 7.32
CA LEU A 53 -3.12 -1.15 6.46
C LEU A 53 -2.52 -0.05 5.59
N GLN A 54 -3.35 0.86 5.06
CA GLN A 54 -2.88 1.97 4.23
C GLN A 54 -2.04 2.97 5.00
N SER A 55 -2.26 3.09 6.31
CA SER A 55 -1.57 4.03 7.21
C SER A 55 -0.27 3.49 7.83
N MET A 56 0.02 2.18 7.65
CA MET A 56 1.09 1.49 8.38
C MET A 56 2.43 2.22 8.40
N ILE A 57 2.96 2.59 7.24
CA ILE A 57 4.31 3.21 7.11
C ILE A 57 4.27 4.74 7.08
N ILE A 58 3.09 5.32 7.05
CA ILE A 58 2.93 6.78 7.05
C ILE A 58 3.28 7.32 8.44
N PRO A 59 4.07 8.40 8.55
CA PRO A 59 4.39 9.01 9.84
C PRO A 59 3.13 9.46 10.58
N GLU A 60 3.16 9.38 11.92
CA GLU A 60 2.03 9.72 12.78
C GLU A 60 1.51 11.14 12.57
N GLU A 61 2.41 12.09 12.30
CA GLU A 61 2.08 13.51 12.03
C GLU A 61 1.20 13.71 10.78
N TYR A 62 1.14 12.71 9.87
CA TYR A 62 0.28 12.71 8.69
C TYR A 62 -0.86 11.68 8.78
N GLY A 63 -1.20 11.24 10.00
CA GLY A 63 -2.30 10.29 10.25
C GLY A 63 -1.94 8.83 10.09
N GLY A 64 -0.64 8.50 10.03
CA GLY A 64 -0.15 7.15 9.94
C GLY A 64 0.12 6.47 11.29
N GLN A 65 0.62 5.24 11.25
CA GLN A 65 1.00 4.45 12.42
C GLN A 65 2.51 4.41 12.65
N GLY A 66 3.33 4.88 11.69
CA GLY A 66 4.77 4.94 11.82
C GLY A 66 5.47 3.57 11.94
N PHE A 67 4.83 2.49 11.48
CA PHE A 67 5.46 1.17 11.44
C PHE A 67 6.65 1.12 10.47
N GLY A 68 7.48 0.09 10.64
CA GLY A 68 8.63 -0.13 9.77
C GLY A 68 8.32 -0.98 8.55
N TYR A 69 9.36 -1.20 7.75
CA TYR A 69 9.25 -2.04 6.55
C TYR A 69 9.13 -3.54 6.87
N VAL A 70 9.43 -3.97 8.09
CA VAL A 70 9.21 -5.37 8.50
C VAL A 70 7.73 -5.65 8.59
N GLU A 71 6.96 -4.79 9.24
CA GLU A 71 5.50 -4.88 9.35
C GLU A 71 4.82 -4.75 7.99
N LEU A 72 5.28 -3.81 7.15
CA LEU A 72 4.82 -3.70 5.77
C LEU A 72 5.10 -4.98 4.97
N GLY A 73 6.29 -5.58 5.15
CA GLY A 73 6.67 -6.84 4.52
C GLY A 73 5.75 -8.00 4.91
N ILE A 74 5.38 -8.09 6.20
CA ILE A 74 4.42 -9.07 6.71
C ILE A 74 3.05 -8.89 6.02
N ALA A 75 2.57 -7.65 5.92
CA ALA A 75 1.31 -7.36 5.25
C ALA A 75 1.34 -7.77 3.76
N LEU A 76 2.39 -7.40 3.05
CA LEU A 76 2.56 -7.73 1.62
C LEU A 76 2.67 -9.24 1.39
N GLU A 77 3.32 -9.98 2.29
CA GLU A 77 3.42 -11.44 2.21
C GLU A 77 2.04 -12.09 2.31
N GLU A 78 1.20 -11.67 3.26
CA GLU A 78 -0.14 -12.22 3.42
C GLU A 78 -1.10 -11.80 2.28
N MET A 79 -0.98 -10.56 1.79
CA MET A 79 -1.69 -10.10 0.59
C MET A 79 -1.29 -10.91 -0.65
N GLY A 80 0.00 -11.15 -0.84
CA GLY A 80 0.52 -11.96 -1.95
C GLY A 80 0.09 -13.41 -1.87
N ARG A 81 0.10 -13.99 -0.67
CA ARG A 81 -0.37 -15.38 -0.42
C ARG A 81 -1.82 -15.57 -0.85
N SER A 82 -2.66 -14.57 -0.66
CA SER A 82 -4.08 -14.60 -0.98
C SER A 82 -4.41 -13.98 -2.35
N LEU A 83 -3.41 -13.55 -3.12
CA LEU A 83 -3.56 -12.88 -4.42
C LEU A 83 -4.54 -11.70 -4.35
N LEU A 84 -4.45 -10.88 -3.31
CA LEU A 84 -5.36 -9.77 -3.07
C LEU A 84 -5.44 -8.84 -4.29
N CYS A 85 -6.65 -8.67 -4.82
CA CYS A 85 -6.95 -7.68 -5.83
C CYS A 85 -7.25 -6.34 -5.15
N ALA A 86 -6.21 -5.49 -5.00
CA ALA A 86 -6.34 -4.14 -4.45
C ALA A 86 -5.16 -3.26 -4.89
N PRO A 87 -5.35 -1.93 -5.00
CA PRO A 87 -4.30 -0.99 -5.39
C PRO A 87 -3.31 -0.67 -4.24
N PHE A 88 -3.05 -1.66 -3.35
CA PHE A 88 -2.24 -1.43 -2.15
C PHE A 88 -0.77 -1.16 -2.48
N PHE A 89 -0.18 -2.01 -3.34
CA PHE A 89 1.23 -1.87 -3.70
C PHE A 89 1.50 -0.54 -4.41
N SER A 90 0.65 -0.16 -5.37
CA SER A 90 0.80 1.10 -6.10
C SER A 90 0.62 2.32 -5.19
N THR A 91 -0.34 2.27 -4.27
CA THR A 91 -0.68 3.40 -3.41
C THR A 91 0.26 3.52 -2.21
N VAL A 92 0.38 2.47 -1.41
CA VAL A 92 1.14 2.53 -0.14
C VAL A 92 2.64 2.37 -0.40
N VAL A 93 3.03 1.36 -1.22
CA VAL A 93 4.45 1.07 -1.40
C VAL A 93 5.09 2.04 -2.38
N LEU A 94 4.50 2.26 -3.56
CA LEU A 94 5.12 3.13 -4.55
C LEU A 94 4.86 4.60 -4.26
N ALA A 95 3.62 5.06 -4.31
CA ALA A 95 3.30 6.48 -4.13
C ALA A 95 3.60 6.95 -2.70
N GLY A 96 3.18 6.20 -1.68
CA GLY A 96 3.43 6.54 -0.28
C GLY A 96 4.91 6.76 0.01
N ASN A 97 5.78 5.83 -0.37
CA ASN A 97 7.23 6.00 -0.18
C ASN A 97 7.80 7.17 -0.99
N ALA A 98 7.37 7.36 -2.23
CA ALA A 98 7.84 8.48 -3.04
C ALA A 98 7.53 9.83 -2.36
N ILE A 99 6.34 9.97 -1.77
CA ILE A 99 5.94 11.18 -1.04
C ILE A 99 6.70 11.30 0.29
N ILE A 100 6.78 10.24 1.10
CA ILE A 100 7.49 10.22 2.38
C ILE A 100 8.94 10.68 2.21
N HIS A 101 9.61 10.21 1.14
CA HIS A 101 11.02 10.49 0.88
C HIS A 101 11.27 11.69 -0.06
N SER A 102 10.22 12.41 -0.47
CA SER A 102 10.34 13.55 -1.41
C SER A 102 11.11 14.75 -0.87
N GLY A 103 11.21 14.89 0.47
CA GLY A 103 11.75 16.10 1.11
C GLY A 103 10.82 17.33 0.99
N ASN A 104 9.59 17.15 0.53
CA ASN A 104 8.60 18.22 0.37
C ASN A 104 7.48 18.07 1.41
N GLU A 105 7.55 18.88 2.47
CA GLU A 105 6.61 18.82 3.60
C GLU A 105 5.17 19.23 3.19
N ASP A 106 5.03 20.17 2.26
CA ASP A 106 3.71 20.57 1.75
C ASP A 106 3.04 19.42 0.99
N ALA A 107 3.80 18.69 0.18
CA ALA A 107 3.29 17.51 -0.52
C ALA A 107 2.92 16.38 0.45
N LYS A 108 3.74 16.15 1.49
CA LYS A 108 3.41 15.17 2.54
C LYS A 108 2.11 15.52 3.25
N ALA A 109 1.98 16.76 3.71
CA ALA A 109 0.78 17.25 4.41
C ALA A 109 -0.48 17.20 3.53
N ALA A 110 -0.34 17.43 2.24
CA ALA A 110 -1.47 17.43 1.31
C ALA A 110 -1.93 16.02 0.89
N LEU A 111 -1.01 15.05 0.76
CA LEU A 111 -1.29 13.79 0.09
C LEU A 111 -1.32 12.57 1.04
N LEU A 112 -0.45 12.53 2.05
CA LEU A 112 -0.35 11.36 2.93
C LEU A 112 -1.61 11.08 3.75
N PRO A 113 -2.34 12.08 4.29
CA PRO A 113 -3.57 11.81 5.04
C PRO A 113 -4.62 11.06 4.24
N GLY A 114 -4.84 11.43 2.97
CA GLY A 114 -5.78 10.74 2.10
C GLY A 114 -5.35 9.32 1.71
N ILE A 115 -4.04 9.05 1.65
CA ILE A 115 -3.52 7.69 1.49
C ILE A 115 -3.76 6.89 2.78
N ALA A 116 -3.47 7.50 3.95
CA ALA A 116 -3.59 6.83 5.24
C ALA A 116 -5.02 6.37 5.55
N ASP A 117 -6.01 7.19 5.24
CA ASP A 117 -7.43 6.89 5.46
C ASP A 117 -8.08 6.08 4.32
N GLY A 118 -7.33 5.81 3.23
CA GLY A 118 -7.79 5.04 2.08
C GLY A 118 -8.64 5.81 1.08
N SER A 119 -8.91 7.10 1.30
CA SER A 119 -9.72 7.94 0.39
C SER A 119 -8.98 8.29 -0.91
N THR A 120 -7.65 8.20 -0.90
CA THR A 120 -6.81 8.48 -2.07
C THR A 120 -6.11 7.20 -2.55
N ILE A 121 -6.34 6.85 -3.79
CA ILE A 121 -5.57 5.82 -4.51
C ILE A 121 -4.55 6.55 -5.39
N ALA A 122 -3.29 6.12 -5.33
CA ALA A 122 -2.19 6.77 -6.01
C ALA A 122 -1.21 5.75 -6.60
N THR A 123 -0.32 6.22 -7.45
CA THR A 123 0.79 5.41 -7.96
C THR A 123 2.01 6.29 -8.24
N LEU A 124 3.16 5.65 -8.41
CA LEU A 124 4.37 6.27 -8.93
C LEU A 124 4.50 5.96 -10.43
N ALA A 125 4.37 6.97 -11.28
CA ALA A 125 4.57 6.85 -12.72
C ALA A 125 6.07 6.95 -13.03
N LEU A 126 6.81 5.85 -12.87
CA LEU A 126 8.26 5.81 -13.07
C LEU A 126 8.67 5.45 -14.49
N ALA A 127 7.94 4.53 -15.15
CA ALA A 127 8.28 4.06 -16.47
C ALA A 127 7.67 4.95 -17.54
N GLU A 128 8.52 5.52 -18.40
CA GLU A 128 8.14 6.34 -19.54
C GLU A 128 8.42 5.62 -20.87
N ALA A 129 8.24 6.31 -22.00
CA ALA A 129 8.38 5.74 -23.34
C ALA A 129 9.74 5.06 -23.60
N SER A 130 10.81 5.47 -22.89
CA SER A 130 12.13 4.86 -22.95
C SER A 130 12.19 3.44 -22.37
N GLY A 131 11.22 3.05 -21.53
CA GLY A 131 11.21 1.79 -20.78
C GLY A 131 12.31 1.66 -19.72
N ARG A 132 13.03 2.74 -19.43
CA ARG A 132 14.08 2.75 -18.38
C ARG A 132 13.46 2.83 -16.99
N TRP A 133 14.10 2.15 -16.05
CA TRP A 133 13.69 2.06 -14.64
C TRP A 133 14.64 2.82 -13.70
N ASP A 134 15.37 3.80 -14.22
CA ASP A 134 16.26 4.68 -13.48
C ASP A 134 15.87 6.15 -13.67
N ALA A 135 16.39 7.04 -12.82
CA ALA A 135 16.08 8.46 -12.86
C ALA A 135 16.41 9.14 -14.20
N ALA A 136 17.37 8.59 -14.98
CA ALA A 136 17.71 9.13 -16.29
C ALA A 136 16.68 8.76 -17.38
N GLY A 137 15.71 7.91 -17.06
CA GLY A 137 14.58 7.58 -17.93
C GLY A 137 13.44 8.60 -17.86
N GLY A 138 13.42 9.46 -16.82
CA GLY A 138 12.39 10.49 -16.66
C GLY A 138 12.57 11.65 -17.64
N THR A 139 11.55 11.91 -18.43
CA THR A 139 11.53 12.97 -19.45
C THR A 139 10.31 13.88 -19.32
N VAL A 140 9.39 13.57 -18.40
CA VAL A 140 8.20 14.38 -18.16
C VAL A 140 8.58 15.71 -17.52
N GLU A 141 8.11 16.80 -18.11
CA GLU A 141 8.26 18.15 -17.59
C GLU A 141 6.98 18.55 -16.83
N ALA A 142 7.14 19.05 -15.60
CA ALA A 142 6.04 19.64 -14.85
C ALA A 142 5.81 21.08 -15.35
N SER A 143 4.60 21.37 -15.87
CA SER A 143 4.17 22.73 -16.20
C SER A 143 3.12 23.17 -15.18
N GLY A 144 3.38 24.27 -14.48
CA GLY A 144 2.46 24.93 -13.56
C GLY A 144 1.59 25.97 -14.27
#